data_defeb945f26fe6a008e65fa0364bf277
#
_entry.id   defeb945f26fe6a008e65fa0364bf277
#
_cell.length_a   1.000
_cell.length_b   1.000
_cell.length_c   1.000
_cell.angle_alpha   90.00
_cell.angle_beta   90.00
_cell.angle_gamma   90.00
#
_symmetry.space_group_name_H-M   'P 1'
#
loop_
_entity.id
_entity.type
_entity.pdbx_description
1 polymer ?
#
loop_
_entity_poly.entity_id
_entity_poly.type
_entity_poly.pdbx_seq_one_letter_code
_entity_poly.pdbx_strand_id
1 'polypeptide(L)'
;IGETDKEFGIDASELSARLEKLGHLSFVSDFQPITKLKPEKASQILGLTGLELEEALERRYSSLYQYIGPKSKIPLWQETLSNVGLNLSQGGRAFAVSGCHDKATPIKWLAEKLVSIGQRLPKVIAIGDSNNDKPMLLASAVACVIPHLNGSRLALPEHPCVVFANEPAPFGWQCGAKKALEILL
;
A
#
# COMPACT_ATOMS: atom_id res chain seq x y z
N ILE A 1 -25.04 7.77 10.39
CA ILE A 1 -23.86 6.93 10.64
C ILE A 1 -23.09 7.69 11.72
N GLY A 2 -23.36 7.38 13.00
CA GLY A 2 -22.74 8.06 14.12
C GLY A 2 -21.32 7.54 14.34
N GLU A 3 -20.40 8.44 14.74
CA GLU A 3 -19.01 8.19 15.15
C GLU A 3 -18.18 7.32 14.19
N THR A 4 -17.47 7.94 13.25
CA THR A 4 -17.17 7.25 12.01
C THR A 4 -15.80 7.47 11.43
N ASP A 5 -14.92 8.13 12.14
CA ASP A 5 -13.54 8.23 11.70
C ASP A 5 -12.72 7.14 12.38
N LYS A 6 -12.50 6.04 11.67
CA LYS A 6 -11.56 4.99 12.09
C LYS A 6 -10.24 5.22 11.38
N GLU A 7 -9.23 5.52 12.15
CA GLU A 7 -7.86 5.58 11.65
C GLU A 7 -7.24 4.17 11.67
N PHE A 8 -6.54 3.81 10.59
CA PHE A 8 -5.82 2.56 10.44
C PHE A 8 -4.34 2.85 10.29
N GLY A 9 -3.54 2.23 11.14
CA GLY A 9 -2.10 2.41 11.14
C GLY A 9 -1.61 3.02 12.44
N ILE A 10 -0.31 3.23 12.51
CA ILE A 10 0.37 3.94 13.58
C ILE A 10 0.80 5.30 13.06
N ASP A 11 0.76 6.32 13.88
CA ASP A 11 1.19 7.65 13.47
C ASP A 11 2.73 7.75 13.35
N ALA A 12 3.21 8.86 12.79
CA ALA A 12 4.62 9.07 12.53
C ALA A 12 5.47 9.08 13.82
N SER A 13 4.91 9.51 14.95
CA SER A 13 5.62 9.55 16.23
C SER A 13 5.86 8.15 16.79
N GLU A 14 4.84 7.31 16.79
CA GLU A 14 4.93 5.91 17.20
C GLU A 14 5.82 5.10 16.23
N LEU A 15 5.72 5.39 14.91
CA LEU A 15 6.59 4.79 13.90
C LEU A 15 8.06 5.11 14.18
N SER A 16 8.37 6.39 14.47
CA SER A 16 9.73 6.82 14.83
C SER A 16 10.21 6.13 16.10
N ALA A 17 9.37 6.05 17.14
CA ALA A 17 9.72 5.41 18.41
C ALA A 17 10.02 3.90 18.22
N ARG A 18 9.29 3.21 17.35
CA ARG A 18 9.57 1.80 17.03
C ARG A 18 10.85 1.63 16.22
N LEU A 19 11.13 2.52 15.28
CA LEU A 19 12.39 2.51 14.53
C LEU A 19 13.60 2.78 15.44
N GLU A 20 13.45 3.69 16.42
CA GLU A 20 14.51 3.95 17.41
C GLU A 20 14.80 2.74 18.31
N LYS A 21 13.77 1.94 18.66
CA LYS A 21 13.94 0.69 19.43
C LYS A 21 14.74 -0.37 18.67
N LEU A 22 14.78 -0.33 17.34
CA LEU A 22 15.64 -1.21 16.55
C LEU A 22 17.14 -0.90 16.77
N GLY A 23 17.42 0.17 17.48
CA GLY A 23 18.77 0.58 17.86
C GLY A 23 19.58 1.04 16.66
N HIS A 24 20.87 1.29 16.93
CA HIS A 24 21.87 1.64 15.93
C HIS A 24 22.24 0.48 14.99
N LEU A 25 21.30 -0.46 14.80
CA LEU A 25 21.42 -1.46 13.76
C LEU A 25 21.57 -0.73 12.42
N SER A 26 22.24 -1.35 11.50
CA SER A 26 22.54 -0.86 10.16
C SER A 26 21.35 -0.39 9.31
N PHE A 27 20.13 -0.30 9.88
CA PHE A 27 18.95 0.21 9.18
C PHE A 27 19.20 1.62 8.64
N VAL A 28 19.69 2.53 9.49
CA VAL A 28 19.95 3.93 9.08
C VAL A 28 21.06 4.02 8.02
N SER A 29 21.98 3.05 7.99
CA SER A 29 23.01 2.98 6.94
C SER A 29 22.49 2.45 5.61
N ASP A 30 21.49 1.57 5.63
CA ASP A 30 20.89 0.98 4.44
C ASP A 30 19.67 1.76 3.93
N PHE A 31 18.95 2.51 4.82
CA PHE A 31 17.75 3.29 4.51
C PHE A 31 17.93 4.76 4.87
N GLN A 32 17.92 5.62 3.89
CA GLN A 32 18.04 7.05 4.05
C GLN A 32 16.66 7.70 3.99
N PRO A 33 16.18 8.35 5.09
CA PRO A 33 14.89 9.05 5.07
C PRO A 33 14.86 10.11 3.98
N ILE A 34 13.87 10.07 3.09
CA ILE A 34 13.77 11.05 1.98
C ILE A 34 13.52 12.45 2.52
N THR A 35 12.84 12.58 3.66
CA THR A 35 12.61 13.87 4.34
C THR A 35 13.91 14.56 4.82
N LYS A 36 15.02 13.82 4.97
CA LYS A 36 16.34 14.36 5.34
C LYS A 36 17.23 14.70 4.14
N LEU A 37 16.75 14.45 2.92
CA LEU A 37 17.45 14.78 1.69
C LEU A 37 17.16 16.24 1.29
N LYS A 38 18.06 16.80 0.46
CA LYS A 38 17.78 18.10 -0.18
C LYS A 38 16.55 17.97 -1.09
N PRO A 39 15.71 19.02 -1.19
CA PRO A 39 14.47 18.99 -2.00
C PRO A 39 14.69 18.51 -3.44
N GLU A 40 15.79 18.91 -4.07
CA GLU A 40 16.12 18.52 -5.44
C GLU A 40 16.36 17.00 -5.56
N LYS A 41 17.01 16.42 -4.54
CA LYS A 41 17.27 14.98 -4.50
C LYS A 41 16.00 14.18 -4.20
N ALA A 42 15.17 14.65 -3.29
CA ALA A 42 13.87 14.07 -3.00
C ALA A 42 12.96 14.09 -4.25
N SER A 43 12.91 15.24 -4.94
CA SER A 43 12.20 15.42 -6.22
C SER A 43 12.69 14.43 -7.27
N GLN A 44 14.00 14.28 -7.45
CA GLN A 44 14.58 13.34 -8.41
C GLN A 44 14.19 11.89 -8.10
N ILE A 45 14.21 11.48 -6.82
CA ILE A 45 13.86 10.11 -6.41
C ILE A 45 12.37 9.85 -6.61
N LEU A 46 11.51 10.76 -6.15
CA LEU A 46 10.06 10.59 -6.19
C LEU A 46 9.45 10.95 -7.55
N GLY A 47 10.16 11.75 -8.36
CA GLY A 47 9.67 12.29 -9.62
C GLY A 47 8.47 13.23 -9.42
N LEU A 48 8.45 13.95 -8.29
CA LEU A 48 7.43 14.90 -7.88
C LEU A 48 8.07 16.26 -7.64
N THR A 49 7.32 17.35 -7.83
CA THR A 49 7.79 18.71 -7.64
C THR A 49 6.74 19.57 -6.93
N GLY A 50 7.17 20.68 -6.34
CA GLY A 50 6.27 21.65 -5.71
C GLY A 50 5.37 21.00 -4.65
N LEU A 51 4.10 21.35 -4.67
CA LEU A 51 3.12 20.92 -3.68
C LEU A 51 2.97 19.38 -3.62
N GLU A 52 3.04 18.70 -4.76
CA GLU A 52 2.95 17.23 -4.80
C GLU A 52 4.10 16.56 -4.03
N LEU A 53 5.29 17.16 -4.07
CA LEU A 53 6.44 16.67 -3.31
C LEU A 53 6.24 16.91 -1.82
N GLU A 54 5.77 18.08 -1.42
CA GLU A 54 5.48 18.42 -0.03
C GLU A 54 4.45 17.46 0.56
N GLU A 55 3.32 17.27 -0.09
CA GLU A 55 2.28 16.32 0.32
C GLU A 55 2.79 14.87 0.39
N ALA A 56 3.66 14.47 -0.54
CA ALA A 56 4.24 13.12 -0.52
C ALA A 56 5.21 12.91 0.65
N LEU A 57 5.80 13.96 1.18
CA LEU A 57 6.71 13.92 2.34
C LEU A 57 5.98 14.09 3.68
N GLU A 58 4.82 14.76 3.71
CA GLU A 58 3.99 14.97 4.90
C GLU A 58 3.06 13.78 5.19
N ARG A 59 3.65 12.59 5.32
CA ARG A 59 2.89 11.36 5.57
C ARG A 59 2.64 11.15 7.06
N ARG A 60 1.37 11.00 7.43
CA ARG A 60 0.96 10.79 8.83
C ARG A 60 1.19 9.34 9.32
N TYR A 61 1.07 8.35 8.44
CA TYR A 61 1.06 6.92 8.80
C TYR A 61 2.15 6.08 8.12
N SER A 62 3.10 6.74 7.47
CA SER A 62 4.25 6.07 6.84
C SER A 62 5.40 7.04 6.66
N SER A 63 6.62 6.50 6.52
CA SER A 63 7.81 7.28 6.17
C SER A 63 8.46 6.71 4.93
N LEU A 64 8.97 7.59 4.07
CA LEU A 64 9.63 7.22 2.81
C LEU A 64 11.15 7.18 2.96
N TYR A 65 11.74 6.16 2.34
CA TYR A 65 13.19 5.91 2.39
C TYR A 65 13.75 5.63 1.00
N GLN A 66 14.93 6.18 0.74
CA GLN A 66 15.79 5.69 -0.31
C GLN A 66 16.58 4.50 0.25
N TYR A 67 16.55 3.37 -0.44
CA TYR A 67 17.39 2.23 -0.11
C TYR A 67 18.74 2.36 -0.81
N ILE A 68 19.81 2.28 -0.04
CA ILE A 68 21.19 2.40 -0.51
C ILE A 68 22.05 1.17 -0.17
N GLY A 69 21.47 0.19 0.51
CA GLY A 69 22.13 -1.05 0.91
C GLY A 69 22.13 -2.14 -0.17
N PRO A 70 22.74 -3.28 0.12
CA PRO A 70 22.70 -4.46 -0.76
C PRO A 70 21.30 -5.05 -0.86
N LYS A 71 20.79 -5.29 -2.07
CA LYS A 71 19.44 -5.86 -2.29
C LYS A 71 19.20 -7.17 -1.54
N SER A 72 20.22 -7.97 -1.31
CA SER A 72 20.15 -9.22 -0.56
C SER A 72 19.73 -9.05 0.91
N LYS A 73 19.86 -7.85 1.48
CA LYS A 73 19.44 -7.57 2.85
C LYS A 73 17.95 -7.16 2.97
N ILE A 74 17.25 -6.91 1.88
CA ILE A 74 15.86 -6.47 1.94
C ILE A 74 14.96 -7.47 2.70
N PRO A 75 15.03 -8.80 2.45
CA PRO A 75 14.24 -9.77 3.21
C PRO A 75 14.52 -9.74 4.72
N LEU A 76 15.80 -9.58 5.12
CA LEU A 76 16.16 -9.44 6.52
C LEU A 76 15.54 -8.19 7.15
N TRP A 77 15.51 -7.07 6.42
CA TRP A 77 14.89 -5.85 6.89
C TRP A 77 13.35 -5.99 6.99
N GLN A 78 12.72 -6.70 6.06
CA GLN A 78 11.29 -6.99 6.15
C GLN A 78 10.95 -7.79 7.41
N GLU A 79 11.73 -8.82 7.71
CA GLU A 79 11.57 -9.62 8.92
C GLU A 79 11.84 -8.79 10.18
N THR A 80 12.96 -8.05 10.22
CA THR A 80 13.35 -7.22 11.37
C THR A 80 12.28 -6.19 11.71
N LEU A 81 11.74 -5.50 10.71
CA LEU A 81 10.69 -4.52 10.89
C LEU A 81 9.36 -5.18 11.32
N SER A 82 9.05 -6.33 10.76
CA SER A 82 7.86 -7.10 11.15
C SER A 82 7.87 -7.50 12.62
N ASN A 83 9.04 -7.85 13.17
CA ASN A 83 9.20 -8.22 14.58
C ASN A 83 8.91 -7.07 15.56
N VAL A 84 8.94 -5.81 15.09
CA VAL A 84 8.55 -4.64 15.88
C VAL A 84 7.21 -4.04 15.44
N GLY A 85 6.41 -4.80 14.69
CA GLY A 85 5.09 -4.39 14.23
C GLY A 85 5.12 -3.32 13.15
N LEU A 86 6.17 -3.29 12.33
CA LEU A 86 6.31 -2.43 11.18
C LEU A 86 6.33 -3.24 9.88
N ASN A 87 5.90 -2.61 8.80
CA ASN A 87 5.91 -3.17 7.46
C ASN A 87 6.84 -2.37 6.55
N LEU A 88 7.68 -3.06 5.78
CA LEU A 88 8.51 -2.50 4.72
C LEU A 88 7.93 -2.86 3.38
N SER A 89 7.42 -1.88 2.67
CA SER A 89 6.88 -2.04 1.32
C SER A 89 7.73 -1.31 0.30
N GLN A 90 7.91 -1.92 -0.87
CA GLN A 90 8.59 -1.28 -1.99
C GLN A 90 7.55 -0.69 -2.92
N GLY A 91 7.57 0.63 -3.08
CA GLY A 91 6.86 1.34 -4.15
C GLY A 91 7.69 1.40 -5.43
N GLY A 92 7.15 2.02 -6.47
CA GLY A 92 7.86 2.14 -7.75
C GLY A 92 9.18 2.93 -7.68
N ARG A 93 9.34 3.83 -6.71
CA ARG A 93 10.48 4.77 -6.63
C ARG A 93 11.17 4.80 -5.27
N ALA A 94 10.49 4.41 -4.22
CA ALA A 94 10.99 4.47 -2.84
C ALA A 94 10.46 3.31 -2.01
N PHE A 95 11.10 3.03 -0.90
CA PHE A 95 10.57 2.17 0.14
C PHE A 95 9.71 2.99 1.10
N ALA A 96 8.63 2.37 1.59
CA ALA A 96 7.81 2.93 2.65
C ALA A 96 7.84 2.02 3.87
N VAL A 97 8.04 2.62 5.05
CA VAL A 97 7.85 1.96 6.34
C VAL A 97 6.54 2.47 6.93
N SER A 98 5.69 1.56 7.37
CA SER A 98 4.37 1.84 7.96
C SER A 98 4.07 0.86 9.08
N GLY A 99 2.96 1.02 9.78
CA GLY A 99 2.42 -0.02 10.65
C GLY A 99 1.97 -1.25 9.85
N CYS A 100 1.68 -2.35 10.57
CA CYS A 100 1.19 -3.60 9.99
C CYS A 100 -0.30 -3.50 9.60
N HIS A 101 -0.65 -2.53 8.77
CA HIS A 101 -1.96 -2.41 8.14
C HIS A 101 -1.81 -2.59 6.64
N ASP A 102 -2.84 -3.13 6.01
CA ASP A 102 -2.92 -3.32 4.56
C ASP A 102 -4.21 -2.70 4.00
N LYS A 103 -4.33 -2.70 2.69
CA LYS A 103 -5.51 -2.15 2.02
C LYS A 103 -6.80 -2.96 2.24
N ALA A 104 -6.72 -4.19 2.77
CA ALA A 104 -7.88 -4.99 3.13
C ALA A 104 -8.47 -4.58 4.49
N THR A 105 -7.65 -4.09 5.40
CA THR A 105 -8.06 -3.72 6.76
C THR A 105 -9.25 -2.75 6.80
N PRO A 106 -9.23 -1.59 6.11
CA PRO A 106 -10.38 -0.68 6.11
C PRO A 106 -11.62 -1.26 5.44
N ILE A 107 -11.45 -2.10 4.42
CA ILE A 107 -12.56 -2.74 3.71
C ILE A 107 -13.29 -3.73 4.63
N LYS A 108 -12.55 -4.57 5.34
CA LYS A 108 -13.10 -5.53 6.30
C LYS A 108 -13.85 -4.80 7.42
N TRP A 109 -13.23 -3.79 8.00
CA TRP A 109 -13.88 -2.97 9.03
C TRP A 109 -15.16 -2.32 8.54
N LEU A 110 -15.17 -1.73 7.33
CA LEU A 110 -16.36 -1.12 6.76
C LEU A 110 -17.48 -2.13 6.53
N ALA A 111 -17.14 -3.32 6.01
CA ALA A 111 -18.09 -4.40 5.82
C ALA A 111 -18.73 -4.86 7.15
N GLU A 112 -17.92 -5.07 8.19
CA GLU A 112 -18.39 -5.40 9.55
C GLU A 112 -19.28 -4.28 10.13
N LYS A 113 -18.88 -3.01 9.93
CA LYS A 113 -19.67 -1.86 10.38
C LYS A 113 -21.03 -1.79 9.70
N LEU A 114 -21.10 -2.02 8.38
CA LEU A 114 -22.36 -2.06 7.65
C LEU A 114 -23.28 -3.16 8.17
N VAL A 115 -22.76 -4.36 8.43
CA VAL A 115 -23.52 -5.47 9.01
C VAL A 115 -24.01 -5.09 10.41
N SER A 116 -23.20 -4.45 11.24
CA SER A 116 -23.57 -4.07 12.61
C SER A 116 -24.74 -3.07 12.69
N ILE A 117 -24.99 -2.33 11.62
CA ILE A 117 -26.16 -1.41 11.50
C ILE A 117 -27.30 -2.02 10.70
N GLY A 118 -27.33 -3.35 10.54
CA GLY A 118 -28.43 -4.08 9.89
C GLY A 118 -28.38 -4.14 8.38
N GLN A 119 -27.28 -3.69 7.76
CA GLN A 119 -27.10 -3.84 6.30
C GLN A 119 -26.66 -5.28 5.97
N ARG A 120 -26.95 -5.70 4.74
CA ARG A 120 -26.40 -6.96 4.22
C ARG A 120 -24.89 -6.84 4.05
N LEU A 121 -24.18 -7.96 4.23
CA LEU A 121 -22.76 -8.02 3.92
C LEU A 121 -22.50 -7.56 2.47
N PRO A 122 -21.71 -6.48 2.26
CA PRO A 122 -21.49 -5.95 0.93
C PRO A 122 -20.62 -6.91 0.10
N LYS A 123 -20.97 -7.06 -1.17
CA LYS A 123 -20.07 -7.67 -2.14
C LYS A 123 -19.07 -6.62 -2.60
N VAL A 124 -17.80 -6.86 -2.39
CA VAL A 124 -16.72 -5.91 -2.69
C VAL A 124 -16.11 -6.25 -4.04
N ILE A 125 -15.94 -5.25 -4.90
CA ILE A 125 -15.06 -5.30 -6.06
C ILE A 125 -13.78 -4.56 -5.66
N ALA A 126 -12.63 -5.21 -5.83
CA ALA A 126 -11.33 -4.56 -5.65
C ALA A 126 -10.60 -4.45 -6.99
N ILE A 127 -9.94 -3.33 -7.22
CA ILE A 127 -9.17 -3.06 -8.44
C ILE A 127 -7.76 -2.63 -8.05
N GLY A 128 -6.75 -3.25 -8.62
CA GLY A 128 -5.36 -2.97 -8.31
C GLY A 128 -4.39 -3.51 -9.34
N ASP A 129 -3.13 -3.11 -9.24
CA ASP A 129 -2.08 -3.43 -10.20
C ASP A 129 -0.79 -3.98 -9.57
N SER A 130 -0.63 -3.86 -8.24
CA SER A 130 0.64 -4.08 -7.56
C SER A 130 0.51 -4.92 -6.29
N ASN A 131 1.66 -5.38 -5.77
CA ASN A 131 1.70 -6.28 -4.61
C ASN A 131 1.06 -5.69 -3.35
N ASN A 132 1.08 -4.36 -3.17
CA ASN A 132 0.41 -3.70 -2.04
C ASN A 132 -1.12 -3.73 -2.15
N ASP A 133 -1.68 -4.03 -3.34
CA ASP A 133 -3.12 -4.21 -3.57
C ASP A 133 -3.56 -5.65 -3.33
N LYS A 134 -2.62 -6.61 -3.32
CA LYS A 134 -2.93 -8.05 -3.19
C LYS A 134 -3.83 -8.37 -1.99
N PRO A 135 -3.62 -7.85 -0.77
CA PRO A 135 -4.52 -8.11 0.35
C PRO A 135 -5.96 -7.63 0.08
N MET A 136 -6.12 -6.46 -0.51
CA MET A 136 -7.43 -5.91 -0.88
C MET A 136 -8.11 -6.75 -1.95
N LEU A 137 -7.37 -7.13 -2.99
CA LEU A 137 -7.87 -7.99 -4.07
C LEU A 137 -8.33 -9.35 -3.51
N LEU A 138 -7.53 -9.98 -2.65
CA LEU A 138 -7.87 -11.27 -2.03
C LEU A 138 -9.08 -11.19 -1.09
N ALA A 139 -9.35 -10.02 -0.50
CA ALA A 139 -10.50 -9.81 0.39
C ALA A 139 -11.80 -9.48 -0.37
N SER A 140 -11.77 -9.36 -1.69
CA SER A 140 -12.92 -8.97 -2.51
C SER A 140 -13.74 -10.17 -3.00
N ALA A 141 -14.97 -9.91 -3.42
CA ALA A 141 -15.81 -10.91 -4.11
C ALA A 141 -15.38 -11.08 -5.57
N VAL A 142 -14.94 -9.97 -6.21
CA VAL A 142 -14.36 -9.96 -7.54
C VAL A 142 -13.11 -9.10 -7.51
N ALA A 143 -11.98 -9.69 -7.87
CA ALA A 143 -10.70 -8.99 -8.03
C ALA A 143 -10.53 -8.54 -9.48
N CYS A 144 -10.16 -7.29 -9.71
CA CYS A 144 -9.81 -6.78 -11.03
C CYS A 144 -8.33 -6.38 -11.05
N VAL A 145 -7.54 -7.06 -11.86
CA VAL A 145 -6.10 -6.81 -12.00
C VAL A 145 -5.85 -5.98 -13.24
N ILE A 146 -5.23 -4.80 -13.03
CA ILE A 146 -4.84 -3.88 -14.10
C ILE A 146 -3.39 -4.17 -14.51
N PRO A 147 -3.07 -4.25 -15.81
CA PRO A 147 -1.69 -4.39 -16.25
C PRO A 147 -0.90 -3.09 -16.07
N HIS A 148 0.39 -3.20 -15.82
CA HIS A 148 1.31 -2.06 -15.91
C HIS A 148 1.53 -1.65 -17.38
N LEU A 149 2.10 -0.45 -17.60
CA LEU A 149 2.42 0.06 -18.95
C LEU A 149 3.34 -0.87 -19.76
N ASN A 150 4.19 -1.64 -19.09
CA ASN A 150 5.07 -2.63 -19.70
C ASN A 150 4.38 -3.99 -19.97
N GLY A 151 3.07 -4.08 -19.72
CA GLY A 151 2.28 -5.30 -19.92
C GLY A 151 2.36 -6.33 -18.78
N SER A 152 3.23 -6.14 -17.79
CA SER A 152 3.29 -7.03 -16.64
C SER A 152 2.02 -6.93 -15.78
N ARG A 153 1.65 -8.03 -15.12
CA ARG A 153 0.43 -8.11 -14.29
C ARG A 153 0.72 -8.79 -12.96
N LEU A 154 -0.02 -8.39 -11.95
CA LEU A 154 -0.05 -9.10 -10.68
C LEU A 154 -0.66 -10.50 -10.88
N ALA A 155 0.05 -11.54 -10.41
CA ALA A 155 -0.50 -12.88 -10.32
C ALA A 155 -1.37 -13.01 -9.07
N LEU A 156 -2.57 -13.57 -9.25
CA LEU A 156 -3.54 -13.75 -8.17
C LEU A 156 -4.21 -15.16 -8.27
N PRO A 157 -3.41 -16.23 -8.27
CA PRO A 157 -3.92 -17.59 -8.48
C PRO A 157 -4.83 -18.06 -7.33
N GLU A 158 -4.71 -17.49 -6.14
CA GLU A 158 -5.49 -17.86 -4.96
C GLU A 158 -6.92 -17.32 -4.98
N HIS A 159 -7.23 -16.35 -5.86
CA HIS A 159 -8.55 -15.73 -5.90
C HIS A 159 -9.49 -16.47 -6.87
N PRO A 160 -10.72 -16.85 -6.42
CA PRO A 160 -11.63 -17.65 -7.26
C PRO A 160 -12.26 -16.89 -8.43
N CYS A 161 -12.31 -15.56 -8.37
CA CYS A 161 -12.95 -14.73 -9.38
C CYS A 161 -12.09 -13.51 -9.74
N VAL A 162 -11.29 -13.62 -10.79
CA VAL A 162 -10.37 -12.57 -11.24
C VAL A 162 -10.75 -12.07 -12.62
N VAL A 163 -10.90 -10.77 -12.77
CA VAL A 163 -11.00 -10.05 -14.03
C VAL A 163 -9.62 -9.47 -14.35
N PHE A 164 -9.05 -9.85 -15.48
CA PHE A 164 -7.84 -9.20 -15.99
C PHE A 164 -8.23 -8.14 -17.02
N ALA A 165 -7.90 -6.88 -16.73
CA ALA A 165 -8.06 -5.81 -17.70
C ALA A 165 -7.07 -6.00 -18.87
N ASN A 166 -7.47 -5.58 -20.06
CA ASN A 166 -6.64 -5.74 -21.26
C ASN A 166 -5.62 -4.60 -21.42
N GLU A 167 -5.93 -3.43 -20.85
CA GLU A 167 -5.16 -2.22 -21.00
C GLU A 167 -4.76 -1.65 -19.62
N PRO A 168 -3.69 -0.85 -19.55
CA PRO A 168 -3.33 -0.10 -18.35
C PRO A 168 -4.40 0.92 -17.96
N ALA A 169 -4.28 1.49 -16.75
CA ALA A 169 -5.07 2.64 -16.35
C ALA A 169 -4.79 3.85 -17.28
N PRO A 170 -5.79 4.73 -17.52
CA PRO A 170 -7.13 4.71 -16.90
C PRO A 170 -8.14 3.78 -17.60
N PHE A 171 -7.93 3.43 -18.87
CA PHE A 171 -8.90 2.65 -19.66
C PHE A 171 -9.11 1.23 -19.11
N GLY A 172 -8.04 0.54 -18.73
CA GLY A 172 -8.11 -0.78 -18.11
C GLY A 172 -8.91 -0.76 -16.81
N TRP A 173 -8.81 0.31 -16.02
CA TRP A 173 -9.60 0.49 -14.80
C TRP A 173 -11.10 0.56 -15.13
N GLN A 174 -11.48 1.39 -16.09
CA GLN A 174 -12.88 1.56 -16.51
C GLN A 174 -13.50 0.24 -17.04
N CYS A 175 -12.79 -0.40 -17.97
CA CYS A 175 -13.27 -1.66 -18.56
C CYS A 175 -13.30 -2.80 -17.54
N GLY A 176 -12.30 -2.87 -16.67
CA GLY A 176 -12.21 -3.87 -15.61
C GLY A 176 -13.31 -3.71 -14.58
N ALA A 177 -13.60 -2.47 -14.14
CA ALA A 177 -14.69 -2.17 -13.22
C ALA A 177 -16.05 -2.59 -13.79
N LYS A 178 -16.30 -2.27 -15.08
CA LYS A 178 -17.54 -2.65 -15.76
C LYS A 178 -17.73 -4.17 -15.79
N LYS A 179 -16.71 -4.92 -16.22
CA LYS A 179 -16.74 -6.39 -16.24
C LYS A 179 -16.95 -6.99 -14.85
N ALA A 180 -16.29 -6.45 -13.83
CA ALA A 180 -16.45 -6.92 -12.46
C ALA A 180 -17.88 -6.68 -11.92
N LEU A 181 -18.50 -5.55 -12.28
CA LEU A 181 -19.89 -5.28 -11.95
C LEU A 181 -20.85 -6.26 -12.65
N GLU A 182 -20.63 -6.57 -13.93
CA GLU A 182 -21.44 -7.54 -14.69
C GLU A 182 -21.40 -8.94 -14.07
N ILE A 183 -20.30 -9.32 -13.38
CA ILE A 183 -20.17 -10.60 -12.67
C ILE A 183 -20.96 -10.61 -11.36
N LEU A 184 -21.10 -9.45 -10.69
CA LEU A 184 -21.77 -9.36 -9.39
C LEU A 184 -23.29 -9.19 -9.49
N LEU A 185 -23.81 -8.71 -10.61
CA LEU A 185 -25.23 -8.49 -10.86
C LEU A 185 -25.91 -9.74 -11.41
#